data_f4b3a8fb420ce4b301327fb5a737fd75
#
_entry.id   f4b3a8fb420ce4b301327fb5a737fd75
#
_cell.length_a   1.000
_cell.length_b   1.000
_cell.length_c   1.000
_cell.angle_alpha   90.00
_cell.angle_beta   90.00
_cell.angle_gamma   90.00
#
_symmetry.space_group_name_H-M   'P 1'
#
loop_
_entity.id
_entity.type
_entity.pdbx_description
1 polymer ?
#
loop_
_entity_poly.entity_id
_entity_poly.type
_entity_poly.pdbx_seq_one_letter_code
_entity_poly.pdbx_strand_id
1 'polypeptide(L)'
;ISSATRCSLITGVNNARHRVTNWTLERDKTTDRQSETVQLPDWNYNGVSQVEGTPNTFVGTSFVDLLRQSGYHTIHCGKAHFGSIDTPGENPNHWGFEVNIAGHAAGGLATYLSEKNYGHKRDGQPYSLMAIPGLENYWGTGVFATEALTREAIKALDKAKKYNQPFYLYMSHYAIHIPIDKDMRFYPK
;
A
#
# COMPACT_ATOMS: atom_id res chain seq x y z
N ILE A 1 -6.05 11.67 -3.47
CA ILE A 1 -7.03 10.98 -4.33
C ILE A 1 -6.79 9.47 -4.32
N SER A 2 -5.54 9.01 -4.36
CA SER A 2 -5.22 7.58 -4.47
C SER A 2 -5.78 6.73 -3.34
N SER A 3 -5.63 7.11 -2.07
CA SER A 3 -6.14 6.35 -0.92
C SER A 3 -7.66 6.27 -0.93
N ALA A 4 -8.35 7.38 -1.20
CA ALA A 4 -9.82 7.41 -1.31
C ALA A 4 -10.33 6.41 -2.35
N THR A 5 -9.76 6.43 -3.55
CA THR A 5 -10.12 5.52 -4.64
C THR A 5 -9.84 4.06 -4.28
N ARG A 6 -8.73 3.77 -3.60
CA ARG A 6 -8.34 2.42 -3.21
C ARG A 6 -9.27 1.87 -2.13
N CYS A 7 -9.61 2.68 -1.14
CA CYS A 7 -10.61 2.30 -0.14
C CYS A 7 -11.97 2.00 -0.79
N SER A 8 -12.42 2.86 -1.71
CA SER A 8 -13.65 2.62 -2.46
C SER A 8 -13.58 1.34 -3.29
N LEU A 9 -12.46 1.08 -3.96
CA LEU A 9 -12.27 -0.09 -4.82
C LEU A 9 -12.41 -1.40 -4.03
N ILE A 10 -11.73 -1.51 -2.87
CA ILE A 10 -11.71 -2.79 -2.13
C ILE A 10 -12.96 -3.02 -1.29
N THR A 11 -13.74 -1.97 -0.98
CA THR A 11 -14.91 -2.07 -0.09
C THR A 11 -16.25 -1.83 -0.77
N GLY A 12 -16.25 -1.27 -1.99
CA GLY A 12 -17.48 -0.84 -2.65
C GLY A 12 -18.15 0.39 -2.01
N VAL A 13 -17.51 1.01 -1.01
CA VAL A 13 -18.03 2.19 -0.31
C VAL A 13 -17.50 3.46 -0.96
N ASN A 14 -18.38 4.41 -1.25
CA ASN A 14 -17.95 5.70 -1.82
C ASN A 14 -17.26 6.58 -0.77
N ASN A 15 -16.47 7.55 -1.23
CA ASN A 15 -15.69 8.42 -0.35
C ASN A 15 -16.54 9.34 0.54
N ALA A 16 -17.77 9.67 0.16
CA ALA A 16 -18.68 10.42 1.01
C ALA A 16 -19.07 9.65 2.28
N ARG A 17 -19.05 8.33 2.22
CA ARG A 17 -19.35 7.45 3.38
C ARG A 17 -18.11 7.11 4.19
N HIS A 18 -17.03 6.66 3.55
CA HIS A 18 -15.83 6.28 4.30
C HIS A 18 -14.98 7.48 4.73
N ARG A 19 -15.19 8.66 4.17
CA ARG A 19 -14.52 9.92 4.53
C ARG A 19 -12.99 9.92 4.38
N VAL A 20 -12.44 8.99 3.64
CA VAL A 20 -11.04 9.06 3.21
C VAL A 20 -10.98 10.00 2.02
N THR A 21 -10.58 11.23 2.24
CA THR A 21 -10.60 12.30 1.23
C THR A 21 -9.22 12.80 0.89
N ASN A 22 -8.21 12.41 1.68
CA ASN A 22 -6.88 12.94 1.60
C ASN A 22 -5.81 11.84 1.68
N TRP A 23 -4.55 12.21 1.69
CA TRP A 23 -3.43 11.29 1.84
C TRP A 23 -3.33 10.73 3.27
N THR A 24 -3.22 9.42 3.39
CA THR A 24 -3.34 8.69 4.67
C THR A 24 -2.01 8.17 5.21
N LEU A 25 -0.86 8.79 4.96
CA LEU A 25 0.43 8.24 5.37
C LEU A 25 0.60 8.22 6.89
N GLU A 26 0.50 9.37 7.53
CA GLU A 26 0.68 9.49 8.97
C GLU A 26 -0.67 9.55 9.69
N ARG A 27 -0.76 8.82 10.79
CA ARG A 27 -1.96 8.84 11.64
C ARG A 27 -2.21 10.24 12.19
N ASP A 28 -3.49 10.61 12.25
CA ASP A 28 -3.97 11.88 12.80
C ASP A 28 -3.35 13.13 12.16
N LYS A 29 -2.85 13.00 10.94
CA LYS A 29 -2.37 14.12 10.14
C LYS A 29 -3.19 14.34 8.89
N THR A 30 -3.38 15.61 8.54
CA THR A 30 -4.03 16.01 7.29
C THR A 30 -3.06 16.78 6.41
N THR A 31 -3.24 16.68 5.09
CA THR A 31 -2.53 17.49 4.10
C THR A 31 -3.28 18.77 3.78
N ASP A 32 -4.45 18.97 4.35
CA ASP A 32 -5.22 20.19 4.13
C ASP A 32 -4.52 21.40 4.76
N ARG A 33 -4.64 22.53 4.09
CA ARG A 33 -4.10 23.77 4.61
C ARG A 33 -4.91 24.21 5.81
N GLN A 34 -4.21 24.53 6.87
CA GLN A 34 -4.84 25.23 8.00
C GLN A 34 -5.37 26.59 7.54
N SER A 35 -6.54 26.94 8.02
CA SER A 35 -7.20 28.22 7.73
C SER A 35 -7.61 28.87 9.05
N GLU A 36 -7.40 30.18 9.16
CA GLU A 36 -7.87 30.97 10.31
C GLU A 36 -9.41 31.16 10.34
N THR A 37 -10.04 30.96 9.19
CA THR A 37 -11.48 31.22 9.01
C THR A 37 -12.33 29.98 8.81
N VAL A 38 -11.70 28.81 8.57
CA VAL A 38 -12.41 27.56 8.32
C VAL A 38 -11.87 26.47 9.23
N GLN A 39 -12.75 25.89 10.04
CA GLN A 39 -12.42 24.72 10.85
C GLN A 39 -12.50 23.47 9.99
N LEU A 40 -11.42 22.67 10.01
CA LEU A 40 -11.41 21.36 9.35
C LEU A 40 -12.31 20.40 10.14
N PRO A 41 -13.10 19.55 9.45
CA PRO A 41 -13.89 18.53 10.11
C PRO A 41 -12.99 17.41 10.66
N ASP A 42 -13.40 16.80 11.77
CA ASP A 42 -12.62 15.75 12.47
C ASP A 42 -12.32 14.54 11.57
N TRP A 43 -13.21 14.21 10.64
CA TRP A 43 -13.02 13.10 9.70
C TRP A 43 -12.00 13.37 8.57
N ASN A 44 -11.49 14.62 8.46
CA ASN A 44 -10.59 15.00 7.37
C ASN A 44 -9.13 14.55 7.56
N TYR A 45 -8.86 13.71 8.53
CA TYR A 45 -7.54 13.14 8.74
C TYR A 45 -7.35 11.85 7.92
N ASN A 46 -8.14 10.83 8.13
CA ASN A 46 -7.98 9.54 7.46
C ASN A 46 -9.30 8.76 7.28
N GLY A 47 -10.41 9.43 7.41
CA GLY A 47 -11.73 8.79 7.27
C GLY A 47 -12.46 8.60 8.60
N VAL A 48 -13.55 7.85 8.54
CA VAL A 48 -14.40 7.52 9.69
C VAL A 48 -14.30 6.04 9.98
N SER A 49 -13.83 5.69 11.17
CA SER A 49 -13.80 4.31 11.64
C SER A 49 -15.14 3.91 12.24
N GLN A 50 -15.57 2.69 11.95
CA GLN A 50 -16.67 2.02 12.64
C GLN A 50 -16.17 1.14 13.79
N VAL A 51 -14.86 1.06 13.98
CA VAL A 51 -14.22 0.29 15.05
C VAL A 51 -13.93 1.21 16.22
N GLU A 52 -14.49 0.89 17.39
CA GLU A 52 -14.24 1.62 18.61
C GLU A 52 -12.74 1.67 18.93
N GLY A 53 -12.25 2.80 19.41
CA GLY A 53 -10.84 3.00 19.75
C GLY A 53 -9.90 3.23 18.58
N THR A 54 -10.40 3.30 17.34
CA THR A 54 -9.60 3.53 16.13
C THR A 54 -10.11 4.76 15.36
N PRO A 55 -9.98 5.97 15.93
CA PRO A 55 -10.48 7.17 15.28
C PRO A 55 -9.65 7.54 14.03
N ASN A 56 -10.19 8.42 13.20
CA ASN A 56 -9.52 9.04 12.05
C ASN A 56 -8.91 8.02 11.06
N THR A 57 -9.54 6.87 10.91
CA THR A 57 -9.19 5.87 9.91
C THR A 57 -10.44 5.19 9.37
N PHE A 58 -10.32 4.56 8.22
CA PHE A 58 -11.41 3.75 7.66
C PHE A 58 -11.12 2.27 7.85
N VAL A 59 -12.09 1.57 8.39
CA VAL A 59 -12.12 0.11 8.49
C VAL A 59 -13.47 -0.37 7.98
N GLY A 60 -13.46 -1.37 7.14
CA GLY A 60 -14.68 -1.92 6.55
C GLY A 60 -14.47 -3.31 5.97
N THR A 61 -15.56 -3.97 5.61
CA THR A 61 -15.50 -5.27 4.93
C THR A 61 -15.01 -5.06 3.49
N SER A 62 -13.98 -5.79 3.10
CA SER A 62 -13.47 -5.78 1.74
C SER A 62 -14.04 -6.96 0.94
N PHE A 63 -14.14 -6.80 -0.38
CA PHE A 63 -14.49 -7.93 -1.25
C PHE A 63 -13.38 -9.01 -1.25
N VAL A 64 -12.14 -8.64 -0.93
CA VAL A 64 -11.03 -9.57 -0.82
C VAL A 64 -11.24 -10.54 0.34
N ASP A 65 -11.76 -10.04 1.48
CA ASP A 65 -12.09 -10.91 2.60
C ASP A 65 -13.24 -11.88 2.25
N LEU A 66 -14.21 -11.43 1.46
CA LEU A 66 -15.27 -12.31 0.96
C LEU A 66 -14.72 -13.38 0.01
N LEU A 67 -13.76 -13.03 -0.86
CA LEU A 67 -13.06 -14.02 -1.70
C LEU A 67 -12.30 -15.03 -0.86
N ARG A 68 -11.57 -14.58 0.15
CA ARG A 68 -10.83 -15.46 1.07
C ARG A 68 -11.79 -16.42 1.78
N GLN A 69 -12.91 -15.93 2.31
CA GLN A 69 -13.95 -16.76 2.93
C GLN A 69 -14.60 -17.75 1.94
N SER A 70 -14.57 -17.42 0.65
CA SER A 70 -15.07 -18.30 -0.43
C SER A 70 -14.00 -19.28 -0.95
N GLY A 71 -12.84 -19.39 -0.27
CA GLY A 71 -11.81 -20.37 -0.58
C GLY A 71 -10.74 -19.89 -1.57
N TYR A 72 -10.69 -18.61 -1.88
CA TYR A 72 -9.59 -18.06 -2.69
C TYR A 72 -8.33 -17.84 -1.85
N HIS A 73 -7.17 -18.16 -2.41
CA HIS A 73 -5.88 -17.68 -1.89
C HIS A 73 -5.65 -16.24 -2.34
N THR A 74 -5.54 -15.31 -1.40
CA THR A 74 -5.56 -13.87 -1.69
C THR A 74 -4.17 -13.25 -1.51
N ILE A 75 -3.68 -12.58 -2.55
CA ILE A 75 -2.32 -12.06 -2.65
C ILE A 75 -2.36 -10.57 -2.98
N HIS A 76 -1.71 -9.77 -2.16
CA HIS A 76 -1.41 -8.36 -2.45
C HIS A 76 0.05 -8.22 -2.86
N CYS A 77 0.33 -7.45 -3.90
CA CYS A 77 1.70 -7.13 -4.33
C CYS A 77 1.81 -5.67 -4.76
N GLY A 78 2.67 -4.92 -4.09
CA GLY A 78 3.00 -3.54 -4.39
C GLY A 78 2.26 -2.52 -3.53
N LYS A 79 1.84 -1.41 -4.11
CA LYS A 79 1.21 -0.29 -3.41
C LYS A 79 -0.13 -0.66 -2.78
N ALA A 80 -0.26 -0.50 -1.47
CA ALA A 80 -1.52 -0.66 -0.73
C ALA A 80 -2.25 0.67 -0.54
N HIS A 81 -1.78 1.54 0.32
CA HIS A 81 -2.33 2.87 0.55
C HIS A 81 -3.80 2.85 0.99
N PHE A 82 -4.16 1.88 1.84
CA PHE A 82 -5.53 1.71 2.35
C PHE A 82 -5.76 2.39 3.70
N GLY A 83 -4.70 2.72 4.43
CA GLY A 83 -4.75 3.38 5.71
C GLY A 83 -3.39 3.92 6.11
N SER A 84 -3.36 4.74 7.15
CA SER A 84 -2.15 5.37 7.67
C SER A 84 -1.33 4.41 8.54
N ILE A 85 -0.10 4.80 8.82
CA ILE A 85 0.79 4.15 9.77
C ILE A 85 0.09 4.03 11.14
N ASP A 86 0.30 2.92 11.83
CA ASP A 86 -0.30 2.60 13.13
C ASP A 86 -1.85 2.52 13.12
N THR A 87 -2.44 2.23 11.97
CA THR A 87 -3.86 1.93 11.85
C THR A 87 -4.07 0.55 11.22
N PRO A 88 -5.24 -0.09 11.43
CA PRO A 88 -5.53 -1.38 10.79
C PRO A 88 -5.38 -1.37 9.27
N GLY A 89 -5.67 -0.24 8.62
CA GLY A 89 -5.57 -0.09 7.17
C GLY A 89 -4.14 -0.06 6.63
N GLU A 90 -3.12 0.05 7.47
CA GLU A 90 -1.72 0.04 7.04
C GLU A 90 -1.35 -1.28 6.37
N ASN A 91 -1.79 -2.39 6.97
CA ASN A 91 -1.40 -3.72 6.51
C ASN A 91 -2.51 -4.35 5.64
N PRO A 92 -2.23 -4.68 4.38
CA PRO A 92 -3.16 -5.40 3.50
C PRO A 92 -3.78 -6.66 4.09
N ASN A 93 -3.10 -7.35 5.00
CA ASN A 93 -3.67 -8.53 5.65
C ASN A 93 -4.95 -8.22 6.43
N HIS A 94 -5.13 -7.02 6.96
CA HIS A 94 -6.36 -6.59 7.63
C HIS A 94 -7.54 -6.42 6.66
N TRP A 95 -7.28 -6.39 5.36
CA TRP A 95 -8.26 -6.30 4.30
C TRP A 95 -8.59 -7.65 3.64
N GLY A 96 -8.11 -8.77 4.24
CA GLY A 96 -8.39 -10.12 3.77
C GLY A 96 -7.34 -10.70 2.82
N PHE A 97 -6.23 -10.02 2.59
CA PHE A 97 -5.11 -10.63 1.88
C PHE A 97 -4.33 -11.57 2.82
N GLU A 98 -4.08 -12.79 2.38
CA GLU A 98 -3.27 -13.77 3.12
C GLU A 98 -1.78 -13.53 2.92
N VAL A 99 -1.41 -13.05 1.75
CA VAL A 99 -0.03 -12.69 1.39
C VAL A 99 0.05 -11.20 1.12
N ASN A 100 1.00 -10.52 1.77
CA ASN A 100 1.34 -9.13 1.48
C ASN A 100 2.79 -9.02 1.03
N ILE A 101 2.99 -8.55 -0.19
CA ILE A 101 4.30 -8.27 -0.79
C ILE A 101 4.43 -6.77 -0.96
N ALA A 102 5.29 -6.14 -0.17
CA ALA A 102 5.64 -4.73 -0.27
C ALA A 102 4.48 -3.72 -0.08
N GLY A 103 3.32 -4.16 0.43
CA GLY A 103 2.18 -3.28 0.72
C GLY A 103 2.28 -2.67 2.11
N HIS A 104 2.10 -1.36 2.19
CA HIS A 104 2.09 -0.59 3.45
C HIS A 104 1.30 0.73 3.30
N ALA A 105 1.33 1.57 4.33
CA ALA A 105 0.58 2.83 4.36
C ALA A 105 0.95 3.82 3.25
N ALA A 106 2.20 3.83 2.78
CA ALA A 106 2.65 4.83 1.82
C ALA A 106 1.99 4.67 0.43
N GLY A 107 1.55 5.78 -0.10
CA GLY A 107 0.96 5.86 -1.44
C GLY A 107 1.94 6.07 -2.57
N GLY A 108 3.21 6.19 -2.26
CA GLY A 108 4.35 6.31 -3.17
C GLY A 108 5.51 5.49 -2.65
N LEU A 109 6.69 5.72 -3.22
CA LEU A 109 7.92 5.05 -2.80
C LEU A 109 9.05 6.09 -2.65
N ALA A 110 10.06 5.75 -1.84
CA ALA A 110 11.22 6.62 -1.66
C ALA A 110 12.12 6.63 -2.90
N THR A 111 12.28 5.49 -3.54
CA THR A 111 13.07 5.29 -4.77
C THR A 111 12.78 3.92 -5.37
N TYR A 112 12.91 3.83 -6.71
CA TYR A 112 12.84 2.56 -7.44
C TYR A 112 14.15 1.78 -7.44
N LEU A 113 15.24 2.38 -6.95
CA LEU A 113 16.60 1.86 -7.10
C LEU A 113 16.95 0.91 -5.96
N SER A 114 17.35 -0.31 -6.31
CA SER A 114 17.89 -1.29 -5.37
C SER A 114 19.21 -0.87 -4.74
N GLU A 115 20.00 -0.05 -5.44
CA GLU A 115 21.25 0.52 -4.95
C GLU A 115 21.04 1.48 -3.77
N LYS A 116 19.82 2.00 -3.64
CA LYS A 116 19.35 2.79 -2.50
C LYS A 116 18.46 1.96 -1.56
N ASN A 117 18.50 0.63 -1.68
CA ASN A 117 17.72 -0.32 -0.87
C ASN A 117 16.23 0.05 -0.82
N TYR A 118 15.67 0.60 -1.91
CA TYR A 118 14.29 1.07 -2.04
C TYR A 118 13.84 2.01 -0.90
N GLY A 119 14.76 2.76 -0.30
CA GLY A 119 14.47 3.73 0.76
C GLY A 119 14.96 3.33 2.15
N HIS A 120 15.77 2.27 2.26
CA HIS A 120 16.36 1.84 3.52
C HIS A 120 17.86 2.14 3.58
N LYS A 121 18.37 2.34 4.81
CA LYS A 121 19.79 2.42 5.12
C LYS A 121 20.41 1.01 5.08
N ARG A 122 21.73 0.94 5.17
CA ARG A 122 22.46 -0.35 5.21
C ARG A 122 22.14 -1.21 6.42
N ASP A 123 21.75 -0.60 7.54
CA ASP A 123 21.32 -1.28 8.77
C ASP A 123 19.85 -1.75 8.73
N GLY A 124 19.17 -1.57 7.61
CA GLY A 124 17.77 -1.96 7.42
C GLY A 124 16.75 -0.92 7.88
N GLN A 125 17.17 0.13 8.56
CA GLN A 125 16.25 1.18 8.99
C GLN A 125 15.79 2.02 7.80
N PRO A 126 14.50 2.39 7.70
CA PRO A 126 14.05 3.29 6.65
C PRO A 126 14.66 4.68 6.84
N TYR A 127 15.11 5.31 5.77
CA TYR A 127 15.44 6.73 5.77
C TYR A 127 14.24 7.59 5.32
N SER A 128 13.17 6.96 4.91
CA SER A 128 11.93 7.59 4.48
C SER A 128 10.73 6.74 4.90
N LEU A 129 9.64 7.38 5.31
CA LEU A 129 8.35 6.70 5.56
C LEU A 129 7.76 6.07 4.29
N MET A 130 8.35 6.35 3.11
CA MET A 130 7.98 5.75 1.83
C MET A 130 8.93 4.63 1.41
N ALA A 131 9.78 4.12 2.30
CA ALA A 131 10.64 2.98 2.02
C ALA A 131 9.78 1.73 1.75
N ILE A 132 10.11 0.97 0.70
CA ILE A 132 9.34 -0.21 0.32
C ILE A 132 9.79 -1.39 1.19
N PRO A 133 8.90 -1.99 2.01
CA PRO A 133 9.25 -3.15 2.83
C PRO A 133 9.29 -4.45 2.02
N GLY A 134 9.95 -5.48 2.55
CA GLY A 134 9.85 -6.85 2.06
C GLY A 134 10.58 -7.14 0.73
N LEU A 135 11.50 -6.27 0.31
CA LEU A 135 12.31 -6.44 -0.89
C LEU A 135 13.82 -6.52 -0.60
N GLU A 136 14.19 -6.90 0.63
CA GLU A 136 15.57 -6.90 1.11
C GLU A 136 16.51 -7.76 0.25
N ASN A 137 15.98 -8.87 -0.30
CA ASN A 137 16.74 -9.79 -1.17
C ASN A 137 17.22 -9.14 -2.49
N TYR A 138 16.68 -7.98 -2.83
CA TYR A 138 17.04 -7.25 -4.05
C TYR A 138 17.94 -6.04 -3.80
N TRP A 139 18.26 -5.72 -2.54
CA TRP A 139 19.10 -4.56 -2.22
C TRP A 139 20.46 -4.66 -2.88
N GLY A 140 20.89 -3.59 -3.52
CA GLY A 140 22.18 -3.49 -4.19
C GLY A 140 22.34 -4.34 -5.46
N THR A 141 21.28 -4.98 -5.95
CA THR A 141 21.36 -5.93 -7.08
C THR A 141 21.23 -5.31 -8.46
N GLY A 142 20.91 -4.02 -8.57
CA GLY A 142 20.54 -3.38 -9.83
C GLY A 142 19.13 -3.68 -10.33
N VAL A 143 18.34 -4.44 -9.57
CA VAL A 143 16.95 -4.75 -9.92
C VAL A 143 16.04 -3.58 -9.57
N PHE A 144 15.29 -3.08 -10.54
CA PHE A 144 14.34 -1.98 -10.35
C PHE A 144 13.10 -2.45 -9.57
N ALA A 145 12.50 -1.60 -8.73
CA ALA A 145 11.40 -1.98 -7.85
C ALA A 145 10.23 -2.65 -8.60
N THR A 146 9.88 -2.15 -9.80
CA THR A 146 8.83 -2.73 -10.63
C THR A 146 9.13 -4.18 -11.01
N GLU A 147 10.39 -4.48 -11.34
CA GLU A 147 10.82 -5.85 -11.65
C GLU A 147 10.86 -6.73 -10.39
N ALA A 148 11.36 -6.19 -9.26
CA ALA A 148 11.38 -6.93 -8.00
C ALA A 148 9.97 -7.38 -7.60
N LEU A 149 9.00 -6.47 -7.64
CA LEU A 149 7.58 -6.78 -7.39
C LEU A 149 7.03 -7.84 -8.32
N THR A 150 7.34 -7.75 -9.62
CA THR A 150 6.91 -8.75 -10.61
C THR A 150 7.50 -10.12 -10.30
N ARG A 151 8.78 -10.19 -9.96
CA ARG A 151 9.45 -11.45 -9.59
C ARG A 151 8.83 -12.06 -8.33
N GLU A 152 8.53 -11.25 -7.31
CA GLU A 152 7.87 -11.74 -6.09
C GLU A 152 6.43 -12.19 -6.34
N ALA A 153 5.68 -11.49 -7.19
CA ALA A 153 4.35 -11.91 -7.60
C ALA A 153 4.37 -13.28 -8.28
N ILE A 154 5.32 -13.53 -9.20
CA ILE A 154 5.48 -14.82 -9.87
C ILE A 154 5.79 -15.93 -8.84
N LYS A 155 6.69 -15.68 -7.89
CA LYS A 155 6.99 -16.65 -6.81
C LYS A 155 5.75 -16.95 -5.96
N ALA A 156 4.94 -15.95 -5.66
CA ALA A 156 3.71 -16.13 -4.89
C ALA A 156 2.69 -16.97 -5.66
N LEU A 157 2.54 -16.75 -6.97
CA LEU A 157 1.67 -17.54 -7.84
C LEU A 157 2.15 -18.99 -7.97
N ASP A 158 3.46 -19.22 -8.06
CA ASP A 158 4.01 -20.58 -8.10
C ASP A 158 3.79 -21.35 -6.77
N LYS A 159 3.76 -20.64 -5.65
CA LYS A 159 3.32 -21.20 -4.37
C LYS A 159 1.82 -21.48 -4.36
N ALA A 160 1.01 -20.53 -4.83
CA ALA A 160 -0.45 -20.65 -4.85
C ALA A 160 -0.94 -21.87 -5.64
N LYS A 161 -0.28 -22.21 -6.75
CA LYS A 161 -0.58 -23.42 -7.54
C LYS A 161 -0.56 -24.71 -6.71
N LYS A 162 0.22 -24.75 -5.62
CA LYS A 162 0.35 -25.94 -4.77
C LYS A 162 -0.86 -26.14 -3.84
N TYR A 163 -1.68 -25.13 -3.64
CA TYR A 163 -2.82 -25.20 -2.71
C TYR A 163 -4.08 -25.79 -3.34
N ASN A 164 -4.09 -26.05 -4.65
CA ASN A 164 -5.26 -26.56 -5.40
C ASN A 164 -6.55 -25.77 -5.13
N GLN A 165 -6.43 -24.46 -5.01
CA GLN A 165 -7.54 -23.54 -4.81
C GLN A 165 -7.40 -22.33 -5.74
N PRO A 166 -8.49 -21.64 -6.08
CA PRO A 166 -8.39 -20.44 -6.89
C PRO A 166 -7.60 -19.36 -6.14
N PHE A 167 -6.97 -18.47 -6.88
CA PHE A 167 -6.26 -17.34 -6.29
C PHE A 167 -6.79 -16.01 -6.80
N TYR A 168 -6.61 -14.98 -5.99
CA TYR A 168 -6.80 -13.59 -6.34
C TYR A 168 -5.49 -12.83 -6.12
N LEU A 169 -4.91 -12.28 -7.19
CA LEU A 169 -3.73 -11.43 -7.12
C LEU A 169 -4.11 -9.97 -7.38
N TYR A 170 -3.94 -9.13 -6.38
CA TYR A 170 -4.00 -7.68 -6.52
C TYR A 170 -2.59 -7.14 -6.82
N MET A 171 -2.26 -7.05 -8.12
CA MET A 171 -0.97 -6.51 -8.59
C MET A 171 -1.05 -5.01 -8.76
N SER A 172 -0.41 -4.27 -7.87
CA SER A 172 -0.46 -2.82 -7.80
C SER A 172 0.94 -2.22 -7.79
N HIS A 173 1.50 -2.03 -8.97
CA HIS A 173 2.81 -1.37 -9.09
C HIS A 173 2.80 0.05 -8.53
N TYR A 174 3.95 0.50 -8.00
CA TYR A 174 4.16 1.91 -7.67
C TYR A 174 4.34 2.77 -8.93
N ALA A 175 4.79 2.17 -10.03
CA ALA A 175 5.02 2.87 -11.30
C ALA A 175 3.68 3.41 -11.89
N ILE A 176 3.72 4.60 -12.44
CA ILE A 176 4.84 5.52 -12.51
C ILE A 176 4.67 6.70 -11.52
N HIS A 177 4.65 6.41 -10.23
CA HIS A 177 4.59 7.46 -9.19
C HIS A 177 5.98 8.10 -9.02
N ILE A 178 6.03 9.39 -8.63
CA ILE A 178 7.29 10.05 -8.25
C ILE A 178 7.92 9.36 -7.02
N PRO A 179 9.27 9.37 -6.92
CA PRO A 179 10.26 9.97 -7.83
C PRO A 179 10.33 9.25 -9.17
N ILE A 180 10.77 9.96 -10.22
CA ILE A 180 11.01 9.36 -11.54
C ILE A 180 12.48 8.95 -11.62
N ASP A 181 12.78 7.79 -11.05
CA ASP A 181 14.11 7.21 -11.16
C ASP A 181 14.29 6.53 -12.53
N LYS A 182 15.52 6.58 -13.04
CA LYS A 182 15.89 5.96 -14.30
C LYS A 182 16.42 4.55 -14.06
N ASP A 183 15.88 3.57 -14.77
CA ASP A 183 16.51 2.27 -14.86
C ASP A 183 17.65 2.34 -15.89
N MET A 184 18.89 2.43 -15.40
CA MET A 184 20.07 2.62 -16.23
C MET A 184 20.35 1.45 -17.19
N ARG A 185 19.70 0.31 -17.01
CA ARG A 185 19.81 -0.82 -17.94
C ARG A 185 19.08 -0.57 -19.27
N PHE A 186 18.04 0.27 -19.24
CA PHE A 186 17.19 0.58 -20.39
C PHE A 186 17.24 2.05 -20.81
N TYR A 187 17.86 2.91 -20.02
CA TYR A 187 17.97 4.32 -20.35
C TYR A 187 19.13 4.53 -21.33
N PRO A 188 18.91 5.12 -22.51
CA PRO A 188 20.00 5.38 -23.46
C PRO A 188 21.03 6.35 -22.85
N LYS A 189 22.30 6.05 -23.10
CA LYS A 189 23.43 6.90 -22.68
C LYS A 189 23.49 8.15 -23.54
#